data_5b0ae901e7135b2e353ad591cf8e50a4
#
_entry.id   5b0ae901e7135b2e353ad591cf8e50a4
#
_cell.length_a   1.000
_cell.length_b   1.000
_cell.length_c   1.000
_cell.angle_alpha   90.00
_cell.angle_beta   90.00
_cell.angle_gamma   90.00
#
_symmetry.space_group_name_H-M   'P 1'
#
loop_
_entity.id
_entity.type
_entity.pdbx_description
1 polymer ?
#
loop_
_entity_poly.entity_id
_entity_poly.type
_entity_poly.pdbx_seq_one_letter_code
_entity_poly.pdbx_strand_id
1 'polypeptide(L)'
;MKFAVGQPVTRIEDTRLITGEGNYTDDIKFENMCHGVFVRSPYSHAKILNIDIENARNMPGVIDIFTNDHFSNAGVTHMSVIDFLQNKDGSPMSASKRPILASDRVRHVGDPVVFIIAESVNKALDACLLYTSDAADE
;
A
#
# COMPACT_ATOMS: atom_id res chain seq x y z
N MET A 1 -35.61 -22.08 22.97
CA MET A 1 -34.54 -21.67 22.06
C MET A 1 -33.70 -20.64 22.80
N LYS A 2 -32.44 -20.91 23.10
CA LYS A 2 -31.57 -19.96 23.77
C LYS A 2 -30.88 -19.11 22.68
N PHE A 3 -31.08 -17.81 22.72
CA PHE A 3 -30.46 -16.87 21.79
C PHE A 3 -29.02 -16.56 22.25
N ALA A 4 -28.16 -16.21 21.30
CA ALA A 4 -26.71 -16.12 21.41
C ALA A 4 -26.16 -15.09 22.42
N VAL A 5 -26.97 -14.21 22.98
CA VAL A 5 -26.52 -13.22 23.97
C VAL A 5 -26.07 -13.95 25.24
N GLY A 6 -24.77 -13.80 25.58
CA GLY A 6 -24.16 -14.47 26.74
C GLY A 6 -23.87 -15.97 26.55
N GLN A 7 -23.97 -16.50 25.33
CA GLN A 7 -23.63 -17.89 25.01
C GLN A 7 -22.34 -17.95 24.19
N PRO A 8 -21.49 -18.97 24.40
CA PRO A 8 -20.33 -19.21 23.53
C PRO A 8 -20.87 -19.65 22.15
N VAL A 9 -20.68 -18.80 21.16
CA VAL A 9 -21.03 -19.07 19.76
C VAL A 9 -19.74 -19.32 19.01
N THR A 10 -19.55 -20.55 18.50
CA THR A 10 -18.46 -20.90 17.59
C THR A 10 -18.69 -20.23 16.22
N ARG A 11 -17.66 -19.66 15.62
CA ARG A 11 -17.71 -19.17 14.25
C ARG A 11 -17.84 -20.34 13.30
N ILE A 12 -18.54 -20.13 12.20
CA ILE A 12 -18.75 -21.17 11.17
C ILE A 12 -17.41 -21.65 10.60
N GLU A 13 -16.45 -20.74 10.45
CA GLU A 13 -15.13 -21.01 9.91
C GLU A 13 -14.14 -21.63 10.89
N ASP A 14 -14.39 -21.63 12.21
CA ASP A 14 -13.44 -22.11 13.21
C ASP A 14 -13.02 -23.56 12.95
N THR A 15 -13.94 -24.44 12.62
CA THR A 15 -13.64 -25.85 12.33
C THR A 15 -12.64 -25.99 11.19
N ARG A 16 -12.85 -25.27 10.08
CA ARG A 16 -11.98 -25.28 8.91
C ARG A 16 -10.60 -24.72 9.22
N LEU A 17 -10.54 -23.65 10.05
CA LEU A 17 -9.27 -23.00 10.42
C LEU A 17 -8.42 -23.87 11.33
N ILE A 18 -9.03 -24.51 12.34
CA ILE A 18 -8.29 -25.38 13.30
C ILE A 18 -7.90 -26.74 12.70
N THR A 19 -8.56 -27.20 11.64
CA THR A 19 -8.19 -28.42 10.90
C THR A 19 -7.12 -28.16 9.81
N GLY A 20 -6.71 -26.91 9.60
CA GLY A 20 -5.72 -26.55 8.58
C GLY A 20 -6.31 -26.47 7.15
N GLU A 21 -7.63 -26.49 7.01
CA GLU A 21 -8.32 -26.37 5.72
C GLU A 21 -8.63 -24.89 5.35
N GLY A 22 -8.24 -23.95 6.25
CA GLY A 22 -8.38 -22.52 6.01
C GLY A 22 -7.33 -22.03 5.03
N ASN A 23 -7.72 -21.13 4.12
CA ASN A 23 -6.82 -20.43 3.22
C ASN A 23 -6.94 -18.93 3.46
N TYR A 24 -5.84 -18.29 3.82
CA TYR A 24 -5.70 -16.85 3.84
C TYR A 24 -5.10 -16.36 2.53
N THR A 25 -5.11 -15.08 2.29
CA THR A 25 -4.56 -14.47 1.05
C THR A 25 -3.11 -14.88 0.80
N ASP A 26 -2.29 -14.97 1.85
CA ASP A 26 -0.87 -15.33 1.74
C ASP A 26 -0.62 -16.82 1.47
N ASP A 27 -1.63 -17.68 1.70
CA ASP A 27 -1.55 -19.13 1.41
C ASP A 27 -1.81 -19.41 -0.09
N ILE A 28 -2.44 -18.46 -0.78
CA ILE A 28 -2.79 -18.61 -2.20
C ILE A 28 -1.55 -18.40 -3.06
N LYS A 29 -1.23 -19.40 -3.88
CA LYS A 29 -0.10 -19.36 -4.80
C LYS A 29 -0.58 -19.67 -6.21
N PHE A 30 -0.15 -18.83 -7.14
CA PHE A 30 -0.37 -19.03 -8.58
C PHE A 30 0.97 -19.21 -9.27
N GLU A 31 0.95 -19.92 -10.39
CA GLU A 31 2.10 -19.98 -11.29
C GLU A 31 2.41 -18.57 -11.83
N ASN A 32 3.69 -18.19 -11.85
CA ASN A 32 4.16 -16.85 -12.25
C ASN A 32 3.59 -15.68 -11.42
N MET A 33 3.23 -15.93 -10.17
CA MET A 33 2.77 -14.87 -9.27
C MET A 33 3.89 -13.87 -8.99
N CYS A 34 3.59 -12.58 -9.16
CA CYS A 34 4.46 -11.49 -8.77
C CYS A 34 4.14 -10.97 -7.37
N HIS A 35 5.12 -10.37 -6.74
CA HIS A 35 4.99 -9.83 -5.39
C HIS A 35 5.24 -8.32 -5.39
N GLY A 36 4.32 -7.57 -4.77
CA GLY A 36 4.40 -6.12 -4.64
C GLY A 36 4.76 -5.69 -3.23
N VAL A 37 5.72 -4.78 -3.10
CA VAL A 37 6.13 -4.19 -1.82
C VAL A 37 6.15 -2.67 -1.94
N PHE A 38 5.62 -2.01 -0.90
CA PHE A 38 5.70 -0.55 -0.78
C PHE A 38 6.94 -0.13 0.00
N VAL A 39 7.74 0.74 -0.59
CA VAL A 39 8.75 1.51 0.13
C VAL A 39 8.03 2.65 0.83
N ARG A 40 8.21 2.73 2.14
CA ARG A 40 7.49 3.67 3.01
C ARG A 40 8.45 4.64 3.66
N SER A 41 8.02 5.89 3.81
CA SER A 41 8.81 6.93 4.45
C SER A 41 9.03 6.66 5.94
N PRO A 42 10.25 6.84 6.46
CA PRO A 42 10.52 6.88 7.89
C PRO A 42 10.20 8.25 8.52
N TYR A 43 9.97 9.29 7.71
CA TYR A 43 9.75 10.66 8.17
C TYR A 43 8.27 10.93 8.46
N SER A 44 8.00 11.73 9.48
CA SER A 44 6.64 12.14 9.85
C SER A 44 6.09 13.21 8.90
N HIS A 45 6.93 14.15 8.48
CA HIS A 45 6.62 15.16 7.49
C HIS A 45 7.93 15.66 6.86
N ALA A 46 8.07 15.47 5.56
CA ALA A 46 9.27 15.89 4.86
C ALA A 46 8.99 16.13 3.37
N LYS A 47 9.71 17.04 2.76
CA LYS A 47 9.66 17.29 1.33
C LYS A 47 10.51 16.24 0.61
N ILE A 48 9.97 15.63 -0.44
CA ILE A 48 10.70 14.72 -1.31
C ILE A 48 11.48 15.58 -2.32
N LEU A 49 12.81 15.53 -2.27
CA LEU A 49 13.69 16.26 -3.17
C LEU A 49 14.01 15.46 -4.43
N ASN A 50 14.28 14.17 -4.26
CA ASN A 50 14.58 13.26 -5.36
C ASN A 50 14.19 11.82 -4.97
N ILE A 51 13.87 11.00 -5.97
CA ILE A 51 13.66 9.55 -5.86
C ILE A 51 14.51 8.89 -6.94
N ASP A 52 15.61 8.24 -6.54
CA ASP A 52 16.45 7.47 -7.45
C ASP A 52 16.07 5.98 -7.35
N ILE A 53 15.61 5.41 -8.46
CA ILE A 53 15.17 4.02 -8.58
C ILE A 53 16.03 3.21 -9.57
N GLU A 54 17.05 3.82 -10.19
CA GLU A 54 17.79 3.18 -11.30
C GLU A 54 18.54 1.92 -10.86
N ASN A 55 19.20 1.96 -9.73
CA ASN A 55 19.92 0.80 -9.21
C ASN A 55 18.95 -0.34 -8.82
N ALA A 56 17.85 0.01 -8.19
CA ALA A 56 16.82 -0.96 -7.80
C ALA A 56 16.12 -1.58 -9.03
N ARG A 57 15.87 -0.80 -10.07
CA ARG A 57 15.23 -1.27 -11.31
C ARG A 57 16.06 -2.31 -12.06
N ASN A 58 17.39 -2.19 -11.98
CA ASN A 58 18.32 -3.08 -12.65
C ASN A 58 18.63 -4.38 -11.86
N MET A 59 18.03 -4.58 -10.70
CA MET A 59 18.24 -5.79 -9.91
C MET A 59 17.61 -7.03 -10.55
N PRO A 60 18.30 -8.18 -10.51
CA PRO A 60 17.75 -9.44 -11.00
C PRO A 60 16.45 -9.84 -10.29
N GLY A 61 15.39 -10.04 -11.05
CA GLY A 61 14.08 -10.45 -10.56
C GLY A 61 13.18 -9.32 -10.09
N VAL A 62 13.60 -8.06 -10.23
CA VAL A 62 12.70 -6.90 -10.22
C VAL A 62 12.01 -6.84 -11.57
N ILE A 63 10.69 -6.73 -11.56
CA ILE A 63 9.86 -6.67 -12.75
C ILE A 63 9.60 -5.23 -13.14
N ASP A 64 9.18 -4.41 -12.17
CA ASP A 64 9.00 -2.97 -12.38
C ASP A 64 8.97 -2.20 -11.07
N ILE A 65 9.17 -0.88 -11.15
CA ILE A 65 9.13 0.05 -10.03
C ILE A 65 8.29 1.27 -10.41
N PHE A 66 7.34 1.61 -9.56
CA PHE A 66 6.41 2.70 -9.77
C PHE A 66 6.59 3.80 -8.73
N THR A 67 6.67 5.03 -9.22
CA THR A 67 6.57 6.26 -8.43
C THR A 67 5.24 6.95 -8.71
N ASN A 68 4.95 8.04 -8.00
CA ASN A 68 3.73 8.82 -8.27
C ASN A 68 3.64 9.33 -9.71
N ASP A 69 4.76 9.61 -10.37
CA ASP A 69 4.79 10.12 -11.74
C ASP A 69 4.24 9.10 -12.75
N HIS A 70 4.51 7.81 -12.53
CA HIS A 70 3.96 6.74 -13.38
C HIS A 70 2.42 6.75 -13.35
N PHE A 71 1.83 6.91 -12.15
CA PHE A 71 0.37 7.00 -11.99
C PHE A 71 -0.19 8.29 -12.58
N SER A 72 0.46 9.42 -12.34
CA SER A 72 0.04 10.72 -12.88
C SER A 72 0.05 10.73 -14.40
N ASN A 73 1.09 10.15 -15.04
CA ASN A 73 1.19 10.03 -16.48
C ASN A 73 0.13 9.09 -17.07
N ALA A 74 -0.31 8.10 -16.30
CA ALA A 74 -1.44 7.22 -16.65
C ALA A 74 -2.82 7.86 -16.38
N GLY A 75 -2.87 9.11 -15.92
CA GLY A 75 -4.12 9.83 -15.61
C GLY A 75 -4.73 9.47 -14.24
N VAL A 76 -4.01 8.72 -13.41
CA VAL A 76 -4.47 8.31 -12.07
C VAL A 76 -3.76 9.17 -11.02
N THR A 77 -4.42 10.23 -10.56
CA THR A 77 -3.78 11.25 -9.72
C THR A 77 -4.03 11.07 -8.21
N HIS A 78 -5.12 10.44 -7.83
CA HIS A 78 -5.49 10.27 -6.42
C HIS A 78 -6.47 9.11 -6.23
N MET A 79 -6.52 8.59 -5.02
CA MET A 79 -7.57 7.63 -4.64
C MET A 79 -8.92 8.32 -4.62
N SER A 80 -9.96 7.61 -5.10
CA SER A 80 -11.33 8.11 -5.01
C SER A 80 -11.71 8.28 -3.54
N VAL A 81 -12.15 9.47 -3.18
CA VAL A 81 -12.75 9.74 -1.88
C VAL A 81 -14.27 9.63 -2.07
N ILE A 82 -14.90 8.78 -1.28
CA ILE A 82 -16.36 8.66 -1.29
C ILE A 82 -16.91 9.86 -0.51
N ASP A 83 -17.42 10.84 -1.25
CA ASP A 83 -17.82 12.14 -0.75
C ASP A 83 -19.35 12.21 -0.67
N PHE A 84 -19.92 11.56 0.36
CA PHE A 84 -21.37 11.60 0.62
C PHE A 84 -21.74 12.47 1.84
N LEU A 85 -20.76 13.14 2.44
CA LEU A 85 -21.03 14.02 3.55
C LEU A 85 -21.19 15.46 3.05
N GLN A 86 -22.18 16.13 3.60
CA GLN A 86 -22.45 17.54 3.33
C GLN A 86 -22.23 18.36 4.60
N ASN A 87 -21.77 19.58 4.43
CA ASN A 87 -21.74 20.56 5.50
C ASN A 87 -23.17 20.95 5.89
N LYS A 88 -23.32 21.62 7.03
CA LYS A 88 -24.63 22.05 7.54
C LYS A 88 -25.39 22.98 6.58
N ASP A 89 -24.68 23.67 5.71
CA ASP A 89 -25.23 24.58 4.69
C ASP A 89 -25.57 23.88 3.36
N GLY A 90 -25.39 22.55 3.29
CA GLY A 90 -25.64 21.75 2.08
C GLY A 90 -24.48 21.74 1.09
N SER A 91 -23.39 22.46 1.33
CA SER A 91 -22.19 22.39 0.50
C SER A 91 -21.48 21.03 0.67
N PRO A 92 -20.80 20.51 -0.37
CA PRO A 92 -20.04 19.29 -0.23
C PRO A 92 -18.90 19.46 0.78
N MET A 93 -18.61 18.39 1.54
CA MET A 93 -17.46 18.36 2.46
C MET A 93 -16.16 18.53 1.67
N SER A 94 -15.22 19.31 2.20
CA SER A 94 -13.89 19.40 1.63
C SER A 94 -13.14 18.09 1.89
N ALA A 95 -12.88 17.32 0.84
CA ALA A 95 -12.09 16.11 0.90
C ALA A 95 -10.68 16.38 0.37
N SER A 96 -9.67 16.08 1.20
CA SER A 96 -8.28 16.16 0.75
C SER A 96 -7.99 15.06 -0.27
N LYS A 97 -7.48 15.44 -1.43
CA LYS A 97 -7.01 14.48 -2.43
C LYS A 97 -5.83 13.70 -1.85
N ARG A 98 -5.95 12.38 -1.82
CA ARG A 98 -4.89 11.48 -1.36
C ARG A 98 -4.21 10.86 -2.58
N PRO A 99 -2.94 11.18 -2.87
CA PRO A 99 -2.21 10.54 -3.95
C PRO A 99 -2.04 9.03 -3.66
N ILE A 100 -1.83 8.23 -4.70
CA ILE A 100 -1.59 6.79 -4.56
C ILE A 100 -0.23 6.54 -3.92
N LEU A 101 0.79 7.28 -4.38
CA LEU A 101 2.13 7.36 -3.79
C LEU A 101 2.43 8.82 -3.49
N ALA A 102 3.27 9.07 -2.50
CA ALA A 102 3.69 10.43 -2.16
C ALA A 102 4.39 11.08 -3.36
N SER A 103 4.02 12.33 -3.67
CA SER A 103 4.50 13.06 -4.85
C SER A 103 5.55 14.12 -4.48
N ASP A 104 5.14 15.13 -3.72
CA ASP A 104 5.93 16.29 -3.35
C ASP A 104 6.49 16.20 -1.93
N ARG A 105 5.73 15.56 -1.05
CA ARG A 105 6.07 15.38 0.36
C ARG A 105 5.42 14.15 0.95
N VAL A 106 6.04 13.63 1.99
CA VAL A 106 5.43 12.66 2.90
C VAL A 106 4.75 13.39 4.05
N ARG A 107 3.63 12.86 4.54
CA ARG A 107 2.77 13.51 5.54
C ARG A 107 2.63 12.73 6.84
N HIS A 108 3.12 11.51 6.88
CA HIS A 108 3.16 10.67 8.07
C HIS A 108 4.23 9.58 7.93
N VAL A 109 4.68 9.03 9.05
CA VAL A 109 5.51 7.82 9.05
C VAL A 109 4.75 6.68 8.39
N GLY A 110 5.39 5.99 7.45
CA GLY A 110 4.77 4.91 6.70
C GLY A 110 4.04 5.36 5.43
N ASP A 111 4.10 6.65 5.07
CA ASP A 111 3.53 7.15 3.80
C ASP A 111 4.19 6.42 2.61
N PRO A 112 3.43 5.78 1.69
CA PRO A 112 3.99 5.04 0.57
C PRO A 112 4.61 5.99 -0.46
N VAL A 113 5.87 5.75 -0.81
CA VAL A 113 6.65 6.58 -1.74
C VAL A 113 6.88 5.88 -3.07
N VAL A 114 7.24 4.59 -3.03
CA VAL A 114 7.53 3.76 -4.21
C VAL A 114 6.81 2.43 -4.08
N PHE A 115 6.40 1.86 -5.21
CA PHE A 115 5.85 0.51 -5.28
C PHE A 115 6.73 -0.35 -6.18
N ILE A 116 7.24 -1.46 -5.66
CA ILE A 116 8.14 -2.38 -6.34
C ILE A 116 7.42 -3.69 -6.62
N ILE A 117 7.50 -4.17 -7.84
CA ILE A 117 7.02 -5.50 -8.25
C ILE A 117 8.23 -6.38 -8.58
N ALA A 118 8.28 -7.57 -7.99
CA ALA A 118 9.33 -8.54 -8.20
C ALA A 118 8.81 -9.98 -8.24
N GLU A 119 9.63 -10.92 -8.69
CA GLU A 119 9.32 -12.35 -8.77
C GLU A 119 9.14 -13.00 -7.39
N SER A 120 9.70 -12.39 -6.33
CA SER A 120 9.54 -12.85 -4.94
C SER A 120 9.56 -11.69 -3.96
N VAL A 121 8.99 -11.90 -2.78
CA VAL A 121 9.01 -10.90 -1.69
C VAL A 121 10.44 -10.52 -1.32
N ASN A 122 11.36 -11.48 -1.23
CA ASN A 122 12.74 -11.19 -0.86
C ASN A 122 13.43 -10.28 -1.89
N LYS A 123 13.26 -10.54 -3.19
CA LYS A 123 13.80 -9.68 -4.26
C LYS A 123 13.22 -8.26 -4.21
N ALA A 124 11.93 -8.14 -3.90
CA ALA A 124 11.31 -6.83 -3.73
C ALA A 124 11.86 -6.08 -2.51
N LEU A 125 12.09 -6.79 -1.39
CA LEU A 125 12.69 -6.20 -0.18
C LEU A 125 14.15 -5.80 -0.39
N ASP A 126 14.94 -6.62 -1.08
CA ASP A 126 16.33 -6.28 -1.44
C ASP A 126 16.39 -5.03 -2.31
N ALA A 127 15.48 -4.90 -3.28
CA ALA A 127 15.36 -3.70 -4.10
C ALA A 127 14.98 -2.45 -3.29
N CYS A 128 14.22 -2.59 -2.20
CA CYS A 128 13.92 -1.49 -1.29
C CYS A 128 15.18 -0.91 -0.62
N LEU A 129 16.24 -1.72 -0.42
CA LEU A 129 17.48 -1.26 0.19
C LEU A 129 18.36 -0.43 -0.76
N LEU A 130 18.16 -0.58 -2.08
CA LEU A 130 18.89 0.17 -3.11
C LEU A 130 18.17 1.45 -3.55
N TYR A 131 16.96 1.66 -3.07
CA TYR A 131 16.24 2.90 -3.26
C TYR A 131 16.86 3.98 -2.37
N THR A 132 17.12 5.15 -2.95
CA THR A 132 17.52 6.34 -2.22
C THR A 132 16.51 7.46 -2.41
N SER A 133 16.12 8.11 -1.33
CA SER A 133 15.32 9.34 -1.38
C SER A 133 16.01 10.42 -0.55
N ASP A 134 16.17 11.58 -1.15
CA ASP A 134 16.56 12.78 -0.41
C ASP A 134 15.31 13.45 0.13
N ALA A 135 15.26 13.61 1.44
CA ALA A 135 14.18 14.30 2.13
C ALA A 135 14.75 15.48 2.93
N ALA A 136 14.07 16.60 2.88
CA ALA A 136 14.34 17.73 3.76
C ALA A 136 13.20 17.82 4.78
N ASP A 137 13.56 17.82 6.06
CA ASP A 137 12.63 18.09 7.16
C ASP A 137 12.18 19.56 7.08
N GLU A 138 10.86 19.79 7.19
CA GLU A 138 10.25 21.11 7.36
C GLU A 138 9.83 21.33 8.80
#